data_da088ba12629049ac15aa8fa036d68a7
#
_entry.id   da088ba12629049ac15aa8fa036d68a7
#
_cell.length_a   1.000
_cell.length_b   1.000
_cell.length_c   1.000
_cell.angle_alpha   90.00
_cell.angle_beta   90.00
_cell.angle_gamma   90.00
#
_symmetry.space_group_name_H-M   'P 1'
#
loop_
_entity.id
_entity.type
_entity.pdbx_description
1 polymer ?
#
loop_
_entity_poly.entity_id
_entity_poly.type
_entity_poly.pdbx_seq_one_letter_code
_entity_poly.pdbx_strand_id
1 'polypeptide(L)'
;MREIVYVQVGQCGNQMGTKFWEIMSDEHGLDPRGLYRGESDLQLERINVYYTEATGGKYVPRAILTDLEPSTMETIRGSPYGQLFRPDNFIWGARGSSNNWAKGHYTEGAELLESVMDILRKEAEGCDCLQGFQLAHSIGGGCGGGMGTLLLQRIKDEYPDRINITFSVYPSPKVSDVVVEPYNAVLSIHLMLDFSDETVVIDNEALFDICQNTLKIAPSYGDLNHLISATMGGVTTCFRFPGQLNADLRKLAVNMVPFPRLHFFMPGFVPLTSRGNQPYKNISVPSLVQQMYDSKNMMAACDPRNGKYLTCSGIFRGRMSMREVEEQQWNIQNKNSRYFVEWIPNNIKTAVCDIPPRGMKMAATFLGNTTALQWVFKRIGEQFSAMYRRRAFLHWYTGEGMDESEFPEAESNMNDLISEYQQYQDAPVD
;
A
#
# COMPACT_ATOMS: atom_id res chain seq x y z
N MET A 1 10.38 4.94 -21.12
CA MET A 1 9.61 5.45 -19.96
C MET A 1 9.60 4.37 -18.89
N ARG A 2 9.24 4.65 -17.64
CA ARG A 2 9.35 3.67 -16.55
C ARG A 2 7.93 3.31 -16.10
N GLU A 3 7.38 2.28 -16.71
CA GLU A 3 6.00 1.85 -16.54
C GLU A 3 5.83 0.97 -15.31
N ILE A 4 4.62 1.02 -14.73
CA ILE A 4 4.19 0.20 -13.59
C ILE A 4 2.92 -0.53 -13.97
N VAL A 5 2.85 -1.83 -13.68
CA VAL A 5 1.63 -2.64 -13.79
C VAL A 5 0.98 -2.72 -12.42
N TYR A 6 -0.30 -2.38 -12.37
CA TYR A 6 -1.08 -2.38 -11.15
C TYR A 6 -2.00 -3.59 -11.07
N VAL A 7 -2.01 -4.27 -9.94
CA VAL A 7 -2.81 -5.48 -9.72
C VAL A 7 -3.71 -5.30 -8.50
N GLN A 8 -4.99 -5.54 -8.64
CA GLN A 8 -5.99 -5.47 -7.58
C GLN A 8 -6.51 -6.87 -7.29
N VAL A 9 -6.41 -7.31 -6.03
CA VAL A 9 -6.78 -8.67 -5.64
C VAL A 9 -7.81 -8.67 -4.52
N GLY A 10 -8.92 -9.37 -4.75
CA GLY A 10 -10.01 -9.52 -3.80
C GLY A 10 -10.88 -8.27 -3.66
N GLN A 11 -11.93 -8.36 -2.88
CA GLN A 11 -12.90 -7.28 -2.70
C GLN A 11 -12.24 -5.99 -2.20
N CYS A 12 -11.45 -6.07 -1.14
CA CYS A 12 -10.77 -4.91 -0.55
C CYS A 12 -9.79 -4.26 -1.54
N GLY A 13 -8.93 -5.06 -2.20
CA GLY A 13 -7.97 -4.57 -3.18
C GLY A 13 -8.63 -3.90 -4.38
N ASN A 14 -9.72 -4.46 -4.87
CA ASN A 14 -10.48 -3.89 -5.98
C ASN A 14 -11.20 -2.59 -5.59
N GLN A 15 -11.75 -2.51 -4.39
CA GLN A 15 -12.38 -1.27 -3.89
C GLN A 15 -11.36 -0.15 -3.68
N MET A 16 -10.21 -0.45 -3.06
CA MET A 16 -9.10 0.51 -2.93
C MET A 16 -8.60 0.96 -4.30
N GLY A 17 -8.36 0.01 -5.20
CA GLY A 17 -7.87 0.28 -6.53
C GLY A 17 -8.81 1.14 -7.36
N THR A 18 -10.11 0.90 -7.30
CA THR A 18 -11.10 1.73 -8.00
C THR A 18 -11.05 3.19 -7.52
N LYS A 19 -10.92 3.40 -6.21
CA LYS A 19 -10.76 4.75 -5.65
C LYS A 19 -9.40 5.37 -6.00
N PHE A 20 -8.35 4.58 -6.06
CA PHE A 20 -7.04 5.02 -6.53
C PHE A 20 -7.11 5.52 -7.97
N TRP A 21 -7.73 4.77 -8.88
CA TRP A 21 -7.87 5.17 -10.27
C TRP A 21 -8.80 6.37 -10.47
N GLU A 22 -9.80 6.54 -9.61
CA GLU A 22 -10.65 7.74 -9.58
C GLU A 22 -9.80 9.00 -9.27
N ILE A 23 -8.97 8.96 -8.22
CA ILE A 23 -8.08 10.08 -7.85
C ILE A 23 -7.01 10.30 -8.93
N MET A 24 -6.42 9.23 -9.44
CA MET A 24 -5.41 9.29 -10.48
C MET A 24 -5.94 9.94 -11.76
N SER A 25 -7.11 9.52 -12.21
CA SER A 25 -7.76 10.08 -13.40
C SER A 25 -8.08 11.57 -13.21
N ASP A 26 -8.56 11.94 -12.03
CA ASP A 26 -8.85 13.34 -11.70
C ASP A 26 -7.56 14.20 -11.69
N GLU A 27 -6.47 13.71 -11.12
CA GLU A 27 -5.18 14.42 -11.10
C GLU A 27 -4.57 14.56 -12.51
N HIS A 28 -4.73 13.57 -13.37
CA HIS A 28 -4.27 13.60 -14.76
C HIS A 28 -5.26 14.25 -15.74
N GLY A 29 -6.36 14.77 -15.26
CA GLY A 29 -7.38 15.45 -16.10
C GLY A 29 -8.11 14.51 -17.05
N LEU A 30 -8.27 13.25 -16.69
CA LEU A 30 -9.01 12.25 -17.47
C LEU A 30 -10.47 12.17 -17.01
N ASP A 31 -11.37 12.10 -17.98
CA ASP A 31 -12.77 11.81 -17.71
C ASP A 31 -12.99 10.31 -17.41
N PRO A 32 -14.17 9.88 -16.89
CA PRO A 32 -14.44 8.46 -16.61
C PRO A 32 -14.36 7.53 -17.83
N ARG A 33 -14.26 8.07 -19.03
CA ARG A 33 -14.08 7.30 -20.27
C ARG A 33 -12.63 7.24 -20.73
N GLY A 34 -11.71 7.91 -20.01
CA GLY A 34 -10.29 7.95 -20.32
C GLY A 34 -9.88 9.02 -21.34
N LEU A 35 -10.78 9.96 -21.67
CA LEU A 35 -10.44 11.08 -22.56
C LEU A 35 -9.85 12.24 -21.74
N TYR A 36 -8.81 12.85 -22.28
CA TYR A 36 -8.18 14.00 -21.64
C TYR A 36 -9.07 15.25 -21.72
N ARG A 37 -9.32 15.86 -20.57
CA ARG A 37 -10.09 17.10 -20.37
C ARG A 37 -9.32 18.11 -19.52
N GLY A 38 -8.02 17.89 -19.32
CA GLY A 38 -7.18 18.75 -18.50
C GLY A 38 -6.80 20.06 -19.18
N GLU A 39 -6.15 20.92 -18.41
CA GLU A 39 -5.75 22.28 -18.84
C GLU A 39 -4.22 22.45 -18.95
N SER A 40 -3.44 21.44 -18.57
CA SER A 40 -1.98 21.53 -18.47
C SER A 40 -1.26 20.32 -19.05
N ASP A 41 -0.28 20.55 -19.93
CA ASP A 41 0.55 19.49 -20.51
C ASP A 41 1.37 18.72 -19.47
N LEU A 42 1.60 19.29 -18.29
CA LEU A 42 2.28 18.63 -17.18
C LEU A 42 1.51 17.38 -16.67
N GLN A 43 0.18 17.35 -16.88
CA GLN A 43 -0.65 16.19 -16.53
C GLN A 43 -0.39 14.99 -17.45
N LEU A 44 0.07 15.23 -18.67
CA LEU A 44 0.32 14.20 -19.67
C LEU A 44 1.80 13.79 -19.77
N GLU A 45 2.74 14.60 -19.27
CA GLU A 45 4.18 14.39 -19.45
C GLU A 45 4.65 12.99 -19.06
N ARG A 46 4.12 12.44 -17.96
CA ARG A 46 4.47 11.11 -17.45
C ARG A 46 3.26 10.18 -17.27
N ILE A 47 2.20 10.42 -18.03
CA ILE A 47 0.98 9.62 -17.94
C ILE A 47 1.22 8.15 -18.26
N ASN A 48 2.20 7.86 -19.11
CA ASN A 48 2.54 6.50 -19.53
C ASN A 48 3.07 5.60 -18.41
N VAL A 49 3.38 6.15 -17.24
CA VAL A 49 3.76 5.33 -16.07
C VAL A 49 2.63 4.40 -15.67
N TYR A 50 1.39 4.88 -15.67
CA TYR A 50 0.22 4.12 -15.23
C TYR A 50 -0.82 3.87 -16.32
N TYR A 51 -0.79 4.65 -17.41
CA TYR A 51 -1.77 4.55 -18.50
C TYR A 51 -1.10 4.17 -19.82
N THR A 52 -1.85 3.46 -20.62
CA THR A 52 -1.48 3.19 -22.02
C THR A 52 -2.38 4.01 -22.93
N GLU A 53 -1.81 4.69 -23.90
CA GLU A 53 -2.58 5.41 -24.91
C GLU A 53 -3.20 4.42 -25.89
N ALA A 54 -4.51 4.45 -26.04
CA ALA A 54 -5.28 3.65 -26.96
C ALA A 54 -5.73 4.49 -28.18
N THR A 55 -6.24 3.82 -29.20
CA THR A 55 -6.78 4.47 -30.40
C THR A 55 -7.84 5.52 -30.06
N GLY A 56 -7.77 6.68 -30.69
CA GLY A 56 -8.72 7.78 -30.48
C GLY A 56 -8.35 8.72 -29.32
N GLY A 57 -7.10 8.71 -28.85
CA GLY A 57 -6.63 9.59 -27.77
C GLY A 57 -7.21 9.23 -26.39
N LYS A 58 -7.58 7.98 -26.21
CA LYS A 58 -8.10 7.44 -24.95
C LYS A 58 -6.94 6.86 -24.14
N TYR A 59 -6.87 7.21 -22.85
CA TYR A 59 -5.91 6.65 -21.91
C TYR A 59 -6.56 5.56 -21.07
N VAL A 60 -5.95 4.39 -21.04
CA VAL A 60 -6.46 3.19 -20.37
C VAL A 60 -5.50 2.78 -19.25
N PRO A 61 -5.97 2.58 -18.01
CA PRO A 61 -5.13 2.12 -16.91
C PRO A 61 -4.43 0.80 -17.23
N ARG A 62 -3.17 0.70 -16.87
CA ARG A 62 -2.44 -0.56 -16.90
C ARG A 62 -2.74 -1.32 -15.61
N ALA A 63 -3.99 -1.79 -15.48
CA ALA A 63 -4.55 -2.38 -14.30
C ALA A 63 -5.16 -3.75 -14.60
N ILE A 64 -4.91 -4.70 -13.69
CA ILE A 64 -5.50 -6.03 -13.70
C ILE A 64 -6.38 -6.15 -12.47
N LEU A 65 -7.64 -6.51 -12.67
CA LEU A 65 -8.63 -6.64 -11.62
C LEU A 65 -8.98 -8.11 -11.46
N THR A 66 -8.69 -8.68 -10.29
CA THR A 66 -8.96 -10.09 -10.03
C THR A 66 -9.68 -10.31 -8.70
N ASP A 67 -10.65 -11.20 -8.71
CA ASP A 67 -11.32 -11.69 -7.51
C ASP A 67 -11.82 -13.12 -7.75
N LEU A 68 -12.00 -13.88 -6.69
CA LEU A 68 -12.63 -15.20 -6.76
C LEU A 68 -14.16 -15.13 -6.78
N GLU A 69 -14.73 -13.94 -6.55
CA GLU A 69 -16.16 -13.69 -6.59
C GLU A 69 -16.55 -12.75 -7.75
N PRO A 70 -17.65 -13.01 -8.45
CA PRO A 70 -18.12 -12.16 -9.55
C PRO A 70 -18.69 -10.81 -9.08
N SER A 71 -19.24 -10.75 -7.86
CA SER A 71 -19.97 -9.58 -7.32
C SER A 71 -19.14 -8.30 -7.30
N THR A 72 -17.87 -8.40 -6.96
CA THR A 72 -16.93 -7.26 -6.95
C THR A 72 -16.74 -6.71 -8.36
N MET A 73 -16.55 -7.58 -9.34
CA MET A 73 -16.34 -7.19 -10.74
C MET A 73 -17.59 -6.53 -11.35
N GLU A 74 -18.79 -7.07 -11.05
CA GLU A 74 -20.05 -6.48 -11.47
C GLU A 74 -20.26 -5.07 -10.89
N THR A 75 -19.92 -4.90 -9.60
CA THR A 75 -19.99 -3.59 -8.92
C THR A 75 -19.08 -2.57 -9.59
N ILE A 76 -17.85 -2.95 -9.94
CA ILE A 76 -16.90 -2.05 -10.60
C ILE A 76 -17.36 -1.71 -12.01
N ARG A 77 -17.81 -2.69 -12.79
CA ARG A 77 -18.34 -2.45 -14.13
C ARG A 77 -19.56 -1.52 -14.14
N GLY A 78 -20.41 -1.61 -13.11
CA GLY A 78 -21.56 -0.73 -12.91
C GLY A 78 -21.19 0.67 -12.39
N SER A 79 -19.98 0.90 -11.94
CA SER A 79 -19.50 2.19 -11.44
C SER A 79 -19.25 3.19 -12.58
N PRO A 80 -19.23 4.51 -12.29
CA PRO A 80 -18.93 5.55 -13.29
C PRO A 80 -17.60 5.32 -14.02
N TYR A 81 -16.60 4.76 -13.35
CA TYR A 81 -15.27 4.47 -13.88
C TYR A 81 -15.12 3.05 -14.45
N GLY A 82 -16.19 2.23 -14.48
CA GLY A 82 -16.12 0.86 -15.01
C GLY A 82 -15.70 0.80 -16.48
N GLN A 83 -16.03 1.82 -17.28
CA GLN A 83 -15.64 1.92 -18.69
C GLN A 83 -14.18 2.36 -18.92
N LEU A 84 -13.47 2.77 -17.87
CA LEU A 84 -12.07 3.18 -17.93
C LEU A 84 -11.15 1.99 -18.19
N PHE A 85 -11.46 0.84 -17.57
CA PHE A 85 -10.63 -0.35 -17.61
C PHE A 85 -10.86 -1.16 -18.89
N ARG A 86 -9.83 -1.91 -19.32
CA ARG A 86 -9.97 -2.89 -20.38
C ARG A 86 -10.89 -4.02 -19.95
N PRO A 87 -11.90 -4.39 -20.71
CA PRO A 87 -12.78 -5.52 -20.37
C PRO A 87 -12.02 -6.84 -20.17
N ASP A 88 -10.95 -7.07 -20.93
CA ASP A 88 -10.14 -8.28 -20.88
C ASP A 88 -9.31 -8.39 -19.58
N ASN A 89 -9.09 -7.27 -18.87
CA ASN A 89 -8.34 -7.23 -17.63
C ASN A 89 -9.17 -7.53 -16.38
N PHE A 90 -10.45 -7.82 -16.54
CA PHE A 90 -11.31 -8.30 -15.47
C PHE A 90 -11.30 -9.83 -15.44
N ILE A 91 -10.78 -10.42 -14.37
CA ILE A 91 -10.63 -11.86 -14.22
C ILE A 91 -11.26 -12.27 -12.89
N TRP A 92 -12.22 -13.20 -12.95
CA TRP A 92 -12.94 -13.62 -11.73
C TRP A 92 -13.23 -15.11 -11.72
N GLY A 93 -13.29 -15.67 -10.50
CA GLY A 93 -13.76 -17.01 -10.23
C GLY A 93 -15.26 -17.04 -9.94
N ALA A 94 -15.81 -18.24 -9.82
CA ALA A 94 -17.24 -18.46 -9.59
C ALA A 94 -17.60 -18.75 -8.12
N ARG A 95 -16.65 -19.29 -7.32
CA ARG A 95 -16.96 -19.90 -6.03
C ARG A 95 -16.55 -19.07 -4.80
N GLY A 96 -15.69 -18.06 -4.99
CA GLY A 96 -15.12 -17.31 -3.86
C GLY A 96 -14.15 -18.11 -3.01
N SER A 97 -13.48 -17.43 -2.07
CA SER A 97 -12.55 -18.05 -1.12
C SER A 97 -13.14 -18.29 0.27
N SER A 98 -14.33 -17.80 0.55
CA SER A 98 -15.00 -17.93 1.87
C SER A 98 -14.09 -17.53 3.05
N ASN A 99 -13.27 -16.50 2.90
CA ASN A 99 -12.26 -16.04 3.87
C ASN A 99 -11.23 -17.12 4.26
N ASN A 100 -11.02 -18.15 3.43
CA ASN A 100 -10.05 -19.20 3.66
C ASN A 100 -8.81 -18.98 2.78
N TRP A 101 -7.68 -18.70 3.43
CA TRP A 101 -6.40 -18.48 2.75
C TRP A 101 -5.99 -19.68 1.90
N ALA A 102 -6.20 -20.92 2.39
CA ALA A 102 -5.86 -22.13 1.66
C ALA A 102 -6.67 -22.28 0.36
N LYS A 103 -7.95 -21.87 0.33
CA LYS A 103 -8.72 -21.81 -0.92
C LYS A 103 -8.12 -20.83 -1.92
N GLY A 104 -7.73 -19.66 -1.46
CA GLY A 104 -7.09 -18.65 -2.30
C GLY A 104 -5.72 -19.07 -2.82
N HIS A 105 -4.98 -19.88 -2.08
CA HIS A 105 -3.61 -20.24 -2.39
C HIS A 105 -3.51 -21.59 -3.16
N TYR A 106 -4.22 -22.63 -2.72
CA TYR A 106 -4.03 -24.01 -3.22
C TYR A 106 -5.09 -24.49 -4.19
N THR A 107 -6.33 -24.05 -4.06
CA THR A 107 -7.46 -24.55 -4.86
C THR A 107 -8.02 -23.50 -5.82
N GLU A 108 -8.99 -22.73 -5.42
CA GLU A 108 -9.68 -21.77 -6.31
C GLU A 108 -8.75 -20.70 -6.90
N GLY A 109 -7.80 -20.19 -6.10
CA GLY A 109 -6.86 -19.18 -6.58
C GLY A 109 -5.84 -19.76 -7.57
N ALA A 110 -5.38 -20.99 -7.33
CA ALA A 110 -4.43 -21.66 -8.22
C ALA A 110 -5.04 -21.95 -9.61
N GLU A 111 -6.33 -22.27 -9.68
CA GLU A 111 -7.04 -22.46 -10.96
C GLU A 111 -7.10 -21.16 -11.78
N LEU A 112 -7.26 -20.00 -11.11
CA LEU A 112 -7.37 -18.70 -11.79
C LEU A 112 -6.01 -18.07 -12.12
N LEU A 113 -4.95 -18.52 -11.45
CA LEU A 113 -3.61 -17.92 -11.49
C LEU A 113 -3.06 -17.76 -12.91
N GLU A 114 -3.09 -18.81 -13.73
CA GLU A 114 -2.53 -18.78 -15.08
C GLU A 114 -3.25 -17.75 -15.96
N SER A 115 -4.57 -17.62 -15.81
CA SER A 115 -5.33 -16.60 -16.54
C SER A 115 -4.93 -15.19 -16.16
N VAL A 116 -4.62 -14.96 -14.88
CA VAL A 116 -4.13 -13.65 -14.40
C VAL A 116 -2.72 -13.39 -14.90
N MET A 117 -1.84 -14.40 -14.84
CA MET A 117 -0.46 -14.29 -15.33
C MET A 117 -0.40 -14.02 -16.84
N ASP A 118 -1.27 -14.63 -17.65
CA ASP A 118 -1.34 -14.36 -19.08
C ASP A 118 -1.68 -12.89 -19.41
N ILE A 119 -2.61 -12.29 -18.66
CA ILE A 119 -2.93 -10.88 -18.82
C ILE A 119 -1.79 -10.00 -18.30
N LEU A 120 -1.16 -10.39 -17.19
CA LEU A 120 -0.02 -9.69 -16.62
C LEU A 120 1.16 -9.66 -17.61
N ARG A 121 1.46 -10.78 -18.27
CA ARG A 121 2.49 -10.85 -19.32
C ARG A 121 2.16 -9.91 -20.48
N LYS A 122 0.90 -9.87 -20.95
CA LYS A 122 0.47 -8.95 -22.02
C LYS A 122 0.65 -7.50 -21.66
N GLU A 123 0.31 -7.11 -20.41
CA GLU A 123 0.51 -5.74 -19.94
C GLU A 123 2.01 -5.41 -19.76
N ALA A 124 2.81 -6.37 -19.28
CA ALA A 124 4.26 -6.22 -19.13
C ALA A 124 4.97 -6.12 -20.48
N GLU A 125 4.59 -6.92 -21.47
CA GLU A 125 5.12 -6.87 -22.84
C GLU A 125 4.76 -5.56 -23.56
N GLY A 126 3.63 -4.95 -23.21
CA GLY A 126 3.23 -3.64 -23.73
C GLY A 126 4.02 -2.46 -23.15
N CYS A 127 4.93 -2.69 -22.18
CA CYS A 127 5.77 -1.68 -21.58
C CYS A 127 7.11 -1.55 -22.31
N ASP A 128 7.56 -0.31 -22.54
CA ASP A 128 8.90 -0.04 -23.10
C ASP A 128 10.00 -0.34 -22.08
N CYS A 129 9.75 0.02 -20.81
CA CYS A 129 10.69 -0.15 -19.70
C CYS A 129 9.91 -0.41 -18.39
N LEU A 130 9.48 -1.64 -18.19
CA LEU A 130 8.78 -2.03 -16.97
C LEU A 130 9.65 -1.78 -15.74
N GLN A 131 9.14 -0.99 -14.78
CA GLN A 131 9.82 -0.68 -13.53
C GLN A 131 9.51 -1.74 -12.46
N GLY A 132 8.25 -2.13 -12.38
CA GLY A 132 7.79 -3.08 -11.39
C GLY A 132 6.28 -3.23 -11.33
N PHE A 133 5.83 -3.90 -10.30
CA PHE A 133 4.43 -4.22 -10.05
C PHE A 133 3.95 -3.58 -8.75
N GLN A 134 2.72 -3.10 -8.77
CA GLN A 134 2.05 -2.55 -7.61
C GLN A 134 0.82 -3.40 -7.31
N LEU A 135 0.78 -4.04 -6.14
CA LEU A 135 -0.29 -4.91 -5.72
C LEU A 135 -1.11 -4.26 -4.60
N ALA A 136 -2.44 -4.27 -4.72
CA ALA A 136 -3.36 -3.84 -3.67
C ALA A 136 -4.22 -5.02 -3.21
N HIS A 137 -4.18 -5.32 -1.91
CA HIS A 137 -4.90 -6.43 -1.32
C HIS A 137 -5.15 -6.27 0.19
N SER A 138 -6.00 -7.11 0.76
CA SER A 138 -6.05 -7.32 2.21
C SER A 138 -5.44 -8.67 2.56
N ILE A 139 -4.70 -8.74 3.64
CA ILE A 139 -4.04 -9.98 4.08
C ILE A 139 -4.91 -10.84 5.01
N GLY A 140 -5.99 -10.28 5.52
CA GLY A 140 -6.93 -11.01 6.41
C GLY A 140 -7.95 -11.88 5.69
N GLY A 141 -8.09 -11.73 4.37
CA GLY A 141 -9.03 -12.49 3.56
C GLY A 141 -8.40 -13.68 2.82
N GLY A 142 -9.23 -14.56 2.28
CA GLY A 142 -8.75 -15.72 1.53
C GLY A 142 -8.27 -15.37 0.12
N CYS A 143 -8.98 -14.49 -0.62
CA CYS A 143 -8.59 -14.07 -1.96
C CYS A 143 -7.38 -13.10 -1.90
N GLY A 144 -7.51 -11.96 -1.21
CA GLY A 144 -6.43 -10.98 -1.11
C GLY A 144 -5.16 -11.53 -0.46
N GLY A 145 -5.29 -12.33 0.61
CA GLY A 145 -4.18 -13.00 1.29
C GLY A 145 -3.66 -14.20 0.50
N GLY A 146 -4.51 -15.22 0.25
CA GLY A 146 -4.09 -16.48 -0.36
C GLY A 146 -3.68 -16.33 -1.84
N MET A 147 -4.59 -15.86 -2.68
CA MET A 147 -4.31 -15.65 -4.09
C MET A 147 -3.35 -14.48 -4.34
N GLY A 148 -3.47 -13.40 -3.55
CA GLY A 148 -2.58 -12.24 -3.68
C GLY A 148 -1.12 -12.58 -3.42
N THR A 149 -0.81 -13.36 -2.38
CA THR A 149 0.56 -13.79 -2.09
C THR A 149 1.06 -14.85 -3.06
N LEU A 150 0.21 -15.75 -3.54
CA LEU A 150 0.54 -16.69 -4.61
C LEU A 150 0.92 -15.96 -5.90
N LEU A 151 0.14 -14.94 -6.26
CA LEU A 151 0.43 -14.11 -7.42
C LEU A 151 1.75 -13.34 -7.24
N LEU A 152 2.00 -12.81 -6.05
CA LEU A 152 3.24 -12.10 -5.73
C LEU A 152 4.46 -13.02 -5.89
N GLN A 153 4.38 -14.27 -5.43
CA GLN A 153 5.40 -15.29 -5.61
C GLN A 153 5.65 -15.54 -7.11
N ARG A 154 4.61 -15.75 -7.88
CA ARG A 154 4.74 -16.02 -9.34
C ARG A 154 5.32 -14.81 -10.09
N ILE A 155 4.93 -13.60 -9.72
CA ILE A 155 5.52 -12.38 -10.31
C ILE A 155 7.01 -12.31 -10.00
N LYS A 156 7.43 -12.61 -8.76
CA LYS A 156 8.84 -12.60 -8.38
C LYS A 156 9.66 -13.68 -9.08
N ASP A 157 9.09 -14.86 -9.28
CA ASP A 157 9.73 -15.95 -10.02
C ASP A 157 9.93 -15.59 -11.51
N GLU A 158 8.96 -14.94 -12.12
CA GLU A 158 8.98 -14.59 -13.55
C GLU A 158 9.75 -13.29 -13.84
N TYR A 159 9.71 -12.34 -12.90
CA TYR A 159 10.37 -11.03 -12.99
C TYR A 159 11.24 -10.72 -11.74
N PRO A 160 12.31 -11.49 -11.49
CA PRO A 160 13.07 -11.42 -10.24
C PRO A 160 13.80 -10.09 -10.01
N ASP A 161 14.09 -9.34 -11.08
CA ASP A 161 14.79 -8.06 -11.06
C ASP A 161 13.86 -6.84 -11.06
N ARG A 162 12.54 -7.04 -11.04
CA ARG A 162 11.54 -5.98 -10.95
C ARG A 162 11.10 -5.76 -9.50
N ILE A 163 10.74 -4.52 -9.19
CA ILE A 163 10.32 -4.14 -7.84
C ILE A 163 8.85 -4.46 -7.65
N ASN A 164 8.54 -5.17 -6.57
CA ASN A 164 7.17 -5.47 -6.14
C ASN A 164 6.83 -4.62 -4.92
N ILE A 165 5.95 -3.64 -5.09
CA ILE A 165 5.39 -2.86 -3.99
C ILE A 165 3.97 -3.34 -3.68
N THR A 166 3.67 -3.58 -2.40
CA THR A 166 2.34 -3.98 -1.96
C THR A 166 1.71 -2.93 -1.06
N PHE A 167 0.44 -2.65 -1.29
CA PHE A 167 -0.41 -1.89 -0.38
C PHE A 167 -1.34 -2.87 0.32
N SER A 168 -1.01 -3.19 1.55
CA SER A 168 -1.62 -4.30 2.28
C SER A 168 -2.44 -3.81 3.45
N VAL A 169 -3.74 -4.18 3.46
CA VAL A 169 -4.62 -3.89 4.58
C VAL A 169 -4.53 -5.02 5.60
N TYR A 170 -4.12 -4.63 6.80
CA TYR A 170 -3.93 -5.52 7.94
C TYR A 170 -5.21 -5.66 8.75
N PRO A 171 -5.53 -6.86 9.25
CA PRO A 171 -6.73 -7.08 10.04
C PRO A 171 -6.64 -6.39 11.40
N SER A 172 -7.80 -5.90 11.86
CA SER A 172 -7.97 -5.33 13.18
C SER A 172 -9.18 -5.95 13.88
N PRO A 173 -9.04 -6.42 15.12
CA PRO A 173 -10.13 -7.03 15.86
C PRO A 173 -11.27 -6.08 16.20
N LYS A 174 -11.02 -4.76 16.13
CA LYS A 174 -12.05 -3.73 16.39
C LYS A 174 -12.96 -3.46 15.19
N VAL A 175 -12.54 -3.85 13.99
CA VAL A 175 -13.19 -3.44 12.74
C VAL A 175 -13.77 -4.62 11.97
N SER A 176 -13.29 -5.84 12.22
CA SER A 176 -13.71 -7.04 11.50
C SER A 176 -14.40 -8.05 12.38
N ASP A 177 -15.44 -8.70 11.82
CA ASP A 177 -16.20 -9.79 12.44
C ASP A 177 -15.67 -11.19 12.04
N VAL A 178 -14.62 -11.26 11.19
CA VAL A 178 -14.07 -12.52 10.69
C VAL A 178 -13.05 -13.09 11.68
N VAL A 179 -13.34 -14.28 12.21
CA VAL A 179 -12.54 -14.91 13.27
C VAL A 179 -11.20 -15.44 12.78
N VAL A 180 -11.11 -15.90 11.54
CA VAL A 180 -9.91 -16.58 10.98
C VAL A 180 -8.88 -15.63 10.36
N GLU A 181 -9.10 -14.32 10.44
CA GLU A 181 -8.15 -13.33 9.92
C GLU A 181 -6.72 -13.47 10.46
N PRO A 182 -6.46 -13.78 11.73
CA PRO A 182 -5.10 -13.97 12.21
C PRO A 182 -4.36 -15.09 11.49
N TYR A 183 -5.02 -16.20 11.16
CA TYR A 183 -4.42 -17.27 10.38
C TYR A 183 -4.05 -16.79 8.98
N ASN A 184 -5.01 -16.19 8.28
CA ASN A 184 -4.78 -15.67 6.93
C ASN A 184 -3.67 -14.64 6.90
N ALA A 185 -3.62 -13.75 7.90
CA ALA A 185 -2.61 -12.70 8.00
C ALA A 185 -1.20 -13.26 8.23
N VAL A 186 -1.02 -14.20 9.16
CA VAL A 186 0.29 -14.80 9.45
C VAL A 186 0.83 -15.57 8.24
N LEU A 187 -0.03 -16.36 7.58
CA LEU A 187 0.35 -17.08 6.36
C LEU A 187 0.70 -16.13 5.21
N SER A 188 -0.02 -15.02 5.08
CA SER A 188 0.27 -14.00 4.07
C SER A 188 1.59 -13.26 4.37
N ILE A 189 1.83 -12.87 5.62
CA ILE A 189 3.06 -12.17 6.03
C ILE A 189 4.27 -13.05 5.75
N HIS A 190 4.19 -14.35 6.02
CA HIS A 190 5.25 -15.32 5.74
C HIS A 190 5.72 -15.25 4.28
N LEU A 191 4.81 -15.28 3.32
CA LEU A 191 5.15 -15.18 1.90
C LEU A 191 5.58 -13.76 1.49
N MET A 192 4.97 -12.73 2.06
CA MET A 192 5.34 -11.35 1.75
C MET A 192 6.76 -11.01 2.20
N LEU A 193 7.29 -11.65 3.24
CA LEU A 193 8.68 -11.48 3.68
C LEU A 193 9.69 -11.83 2.59
N ASP A 194 9.39 -12.83 1.77
CA ASP A 194 10.31 -13.35 0.76
C ASP A 194 10.07 -12.75 -0.64
N PHE A 195 8.80 -12.44 -0.97
CA PHE A 195 8.41 -12.09 -2.33
C PHE A 195 8.06 -10.62 -2.56
N SER A 196 7.89 -9.82 -1.50
CA SER A 196 7.70 -8.38 -1.60
C SER A 196 9.02 -7.64 -1.41
N ASP A 197 9.23 -6.56 -2.17
CA ASP A 197 10.39 -5.67 -1.99
C ASP A 197 10.04 -4.48 -1.10
N GLU A 198 8.78 -4.03 -1.13
CA GLU A 198 8.25 -2.95 -0.33
C GLU A 198 6.80 -3.25 0.05
N THR A 199 6.47 -3.11 1.32
CA THR A 199 5.10 -3.30 1.82
C THR A 199 4.63 -2.09 2.60
N VAL A 200 3.58 -1.45 2.13
CA VAL A 200 2.91 -0.37 2.84
C VAL A 200 1.83 -0.97 3.73
N VAL A 201 2.03 -0.85 5.04
CA VAL A 201 1.15 -1.42 6.08
C VAL A 201 0.02 -0.45 6.38
N ILE A 202 -1.21 -0.84 6.09
CA ILE A 202 -2.41 -0.05 6.32
C ILE A 202 -3.30 -0.79 7.31
N ASP A 203 -3.72 -0.12 8.39
CA ASP A 203 -4.61 -0.70 9.38
C ASP A 203 -5.94 0.05 9.40
N ASN A 204 -7.03 -0.67 9.21
CA ASN A 204 -8.37 -0.08 9.24
C ASN A 204 -8.71 0.59 10.57
N GLU A 205 -8.18 0.10 11.70
CA GLU A 205 -8.39 0.74 13.01
C GLU A 205 -7.84 2.17 13.02
N ALA A 206 -6.61 2.36 12.55
CA ALA A 206 -6.00 3.69 12.48
C ALA A 206 -6.80 4.63 11.55
N LEU A 207 -7.32 4.11 10.44
CA LEU A 207 -8.16 4.88 9.52
C LEU A 207 -9.50 5.27 10.15
N PHE A 208 -10.15 4.38 10.90
CA PHE A 208 -11.36 4.68 11.66
C PHE A 208 -11.11 5.78 12.68
N ASP A 209 -10.01 5.69 13.44
CA ASP A 209 -9.61 6.71 14.42
C ASP A 209 -9.34 8.06 13.76
N ILE A 210 -8.72 8.10 12.59
CA ILE A 210 -8.54 9.32 11.80
C ILE A 210 -9.90 9.91 11.40
N CYS A 211 -10.81 9.11 10.89
CA CYS A 211 -12.13 9.57 10.49
C CYS A 211 -12.93 10.14 11.65
N GLN A 212 -12.96 9.45 12.79
CA GLN A 212 -13.72 9.86 13.96
C GLN A 212 -13.11 11.05 14.69
N ASN A 213 -11.80 10.96 15.00
CA ASN A 213 -11.14 11.92 15.88
C ASN A 213 -10.61 13.16 15.15
N THR A 214 -10.05 12.97 13.94
CA THR A 214 -9.42 14.06 13.18
C THR A 214 -10.39 14.70 12.19
N LEU A 215 -11.07 13.88 11.38
CA LEU A 215 -11.99 14.37 10.36
C LEU A 215 -13.40 14.63 10.91
N LYS A 216 -13.76 14.04 12.03
CA LYS A 216 -15.08 14.15 12.70
C LYS A 216 -16.24 13.75 11.79
N ILE A 217 -16.07 12.70 11.03
CA ILE A 217 -17.09 12.10 10.18
C ILE A 217 -17.43 10.69 10.69
N ALA A 218 -18.66 10.23 10.44
CA ALA A 218 -19.01 8.83 10.62
C ALA A 218 -18.30 8.02 9.53
N PRO A 219 -17.38 7.11 9.87
CA PRO A 219 -16.56 6.43 8.87
C PRO A 219 -17.37 5.43 8.06
N SER A 220 -17.24 5.49 6.74
CA SER A 220 -17.67 4.45 5.81
C SER A 220 -16.45 3.80 5.16
N TYR A 221 -16.57 2.58 4.65
CA TYR A 221 -15.49 1.94 3.89
C TYR A 221 -15.06 2.78 2.68
N GLY A 222 -16.00 3.53 2.08
CA GLY A 222 -15.68 4.48 1.00
C GLY A 222 -14.75 5.61 1.45
N ASP A 223 -14.93 6.13 2.67
CA ASP A 223 -14.07 7.18 3.22
C ASP A 223 -12.67 6.62 3.58
N LEU A 224 -12.62 5.40 4.12
CA LEU A 224 -11.34 4.72 4.39
C LEU A 224 -10.56 4.50 3.09
N ASN A 225 -11.21 3.97 2.06
CA ASN A 225 -10.59 3.74 0.75
C ASN A 225 -10.13 5.05 0.09
N HIS A 226 -10.83 6.15 0.32
CA HIS A 226 -10.40 7.47 -0.16
C HIS A 226 -9.10 7.93 0.52
N LEU A 227 -8.97 7.77 1.85
CA LEU A 227 -7.74 8.08 2.57
C LEU A 227 -6.56 7.23 2.10
N ILE A 228 -6.78 5.92 1.94
CA ILE A 228 -5.78 4.99 1.41
C ILE A 228 -5.34 5.45 0.02
N SER A 229 -6.29 5.73 -0.86
CA SER A 229 -6.02 6.11 -2.25
C SER A 229 -5.32 7.47 -2.36
N ALA A 230 -5.62 8.42 -1.48
CA ALA A 230 -4.91 9.69 -1.39
C ALA A 230 -3.44 9.48 -1.00
N THR A 231 -3.17 8.56 -0.06
CA THR A 231 -1.81 8.19 0.35
C THR A 231 -1.07 7.46 -0.76
N MET A 232 -1.71 6.48 -1.41
CA MET A 232 -1.14 5.80 -2.58
C MET A 232 -0.81 6.78 -3.71
N GLY A 233 -1.73 7.71 -4.00
CA GLY A 233 -1.51 8.80 -4.95
C GLY A 233 -0.34 9.70 -4.57
N GLY A 234 -0.16 9.97 -3.28
CA GLY A 234 0.95 10.75 -2.74
C GLY A 234 2.31 10.04 -2.88
N VAL A 235 2.38 8.75 -2.53
CA VAL A 235 3.59 7.93 -2.69
C VAL A 235 4.04 7.88 -4.15
N THR A 236 3.11 7.75 -5.07
CA THR A 236 3.37 7.60 -6.51
C THR A 236 3.57 8.92 -7.24
N THR A 237 3.41 10.06 -6.58
CA THR A 237 3.46 11.39 -7.20
C THR A 237 4.77 11.65 -7.93
N CYS A 238 5.90 11.27 -7.32
CA CYS A 238 7.22 11.50 -7.91
C CYS A 238 7.46 10.71 -9.21
N PHE A 239 6.71 9.64 -9.43
CA PHE A 239 6.78 8.86 -10.67
C PHE A 239 5.95 9.50 -11.79
N ARG A 240 4.83 10.15 -11.43
CA ARG A 240 3.79 10.64 -12.34
C ARG A 240 3.97 12.07 -12.79
N PHE A 241 4.61 12.88 -11.97
CA PHE A 241 4.77 14.30 -12.24
C PHE A 241 6.23 14.72 -12.16
N PRO A 242 6.63 15.74 -12.93
CA PRO A 242 7.95 16.33 -12.82
C PRO A 242 8.09 17.01 -11.45
N GLY A 243 9.26 16.90 -10.85
CA GLY A 243 9.58 17.52 -9.57
C GLY A 243 11.07 17.82 -9.43
N GLN A 244 11.42 18.57 -8.40
CA GLN A 244 12.80 18.97 -8.13
C GLN A 244 13.67 17.79 -7.68
N LEU A 245 13.04 16.84 -6.94
CA LEU A 245 13.67 15.57 -6.54
C LEU A 245 12.78 14.43 -7.01
N ASN A 246 13.26 13.69 -8.00
CA ASN A 246 12.56 12.54 -8.55
C ASN A 246 12.96 11.27 -7.81
N ALA A 247 11.95 10.48 -7.43
CA ALA A 247 12.12 9.12 -6.95
C ALA A 247 11.56 8.12 -7.98
N ASP A 248 12.20 6.95 -8.06
CA ASP A 248 11.67 5.76 -8.75
C ASP A 248 11.35 4.72 -7.69
N LEU A 249 10.59 3.68 -8.02
CA LEU A 249 10.38 2.54 -7.10
C LEU A 249 11.70 1.98 -6.59
N ARG A 250 12.66 1.74 -7.48
CA ARG A 250 13.97 1.21 -7.09
C ARG A 250 14.77 2.17 -6.18
N LYS A 251 14.71 3.47 -6.45
CA LYS A 251 15.36 4.46 -5.57
C LYS A 251 14.68 4.54 -4.22
N LEU A 252 13.36 4.37 -4.18
CA LEU A 252 12.61 4.31 -2.93
C LEU A 252 13.06 3.08 -2.12
N ALA A 253 13.06 1.88 -2.72
CA ALA A 253 13.51 0.65 -2.09
C ALA A 253 14.94 0.77 -1.53
N VAL A 254 15.89 1.21 -2.36
CA VAL A 254 17.30 1.33 -1.97
C VAL A 254 17.53 2.30 -0.81
N ASN A 255 16.73 3.37 -0.73
CA ASN A 255 16.87 4.36 0.34
C ASN A 255 16.09 4.01 1.61
N MET A 256 15.03 3.20 1.50
CA MET A 256 14.10 2.94 2.60
C MET A 256 14.28 1.57 3.26
N VAL A 257 14.86 0.60 2.55
CA VAL A 257 15.04 -0.78 3.02
C VAL A 257 16.50 -1.02 3.37
N PRO A 258 16.89 -0.94 4.66
CA PRO A 258 18.27 -1.20 5.08
C PRO A 258 18.62 -2.70 5.06
N PHE A 259 17.64 -3.57 5.30
CA PHE A 259 17.79 -5.03 5.29
C PHE A 259 16.61 -5.65 4.53
N PRO A 260 16.82 -6.71 3.75
CA PRO A 260 15.78 -7.26 2.85
C PRO A 260 14.46 -7.59 3.53
N ARG A 261 14.49 -8.12 4.74
CA ARG A 261 13.28 -8.50 5.49
C ARG A 261 12.55 -7.31 6.13
N LEU A 262 13.25 -6.19 6.38
CA LEU A 262 12.71 -5.00 7.03
C LEU A 262 12.19 -4.00 5.99
N HIS A 263 11.27 -4.43 5.15
CA HIS A 263 10.71 -3.66 4.05
C HIS A 263 9.26 -3.20 4.27
N PHE A 264 8.82 -3.19 5.52
CA PHE A 264 7.48 -2.75 5.90
C PHE A 264 7.47 -1.27 6.25
N PHE A 265 6.54 -0.51 5.68
CA PHE A 265 6.44 0.92 5.85
C PHE A 265 5.12 1.33 6.48
N MET A 266 5.20 2.27 7.40
CA MET A 266 4.06 2.94 7.98
C MET A 266 3.75 4.20 7.18
N PRO A 267 2.58 4.30 6.51
CA PRO A 267 2.20 5.47 5.75
C PRO A 267 1.53 6.53 6.63
N GLY A 268 1.62 7.79 6.19
CA GLY A 268 0.90 8.91 6.74
C GLY A 268 0.58 9.94 5.67
N PHE A 269 -0.48 10.71 5.85
CA PHE A 269 -0.89 11.76 4.94
C PHE A 269 -1.21 13.06 5.69
N VAL A 270 -0.80 14.18 5.15
CA VAL A 270 -1.00 15.52 5.71
C VAL A 270 -1.33 16.51 4.58
N PRO A 271 -2.28 17.42 4.76
CA PRO A 271 -3.06 17.68 5.98
C PRO A 271 -4.33 16.82 6.05
N LEU A 272 -4.65 16.36 7.26
CA LEU A 272 -5.94 15.76 7.57
C LEU A 272 -6.82 16.83 8.23
N THR A 273 -7.77 17.39 7.49
CA THR A 273 -8.65 18.45 7.98
C THR A 273 -10.11 18.15 7.63
N SER A 274 -11.03 18.43 8.56
CA SER A 274 -12.45 18.30 8.29
C SER A 274 -12.89 19.26 7.18
N ARG A 275 -13.84 18.85 6.35
CA ARG A 275 -14.33 19.60 5.17
C ARG A 275 -14.73 21.06 5.49
N GLY A 276 -15.24 21.33 6.69
CA GLY A 276 -15.62 22.67 7.12
C GLY A 276 -14.47 23.61 7.46
N ASN A 277 -13.29 23.07 7.84
CA ASN A 277 -12.14 23.85 8.29
C ASN A 277 -11.06 24.04 7.21
N GLN A 278 -11.18 23.38 6.07
CA GLN A 278 -10.20 23.41 4.98
C GLN A 278 -9.90 24.83 4.44
N PRO A 279 -10.90 25.71 4.19
CA PRO A 279 -10.65 27.05 3.67
C PRO A 279 -9.95 28.00 4.63
N TYR A 280 -10.03 27.74 5.94
CA TYR A 280 -9.57 28.66 6.98
C TYR A 280 -8.17 28.32 7.52
N LYS A 281 -7.60 27.21 7.16
CA LYS A 281 -6.28 26.77 7.67
C LYS A 281 -5.17 27.19 6.72
N ASN A 282 -4.41 28.23 7.12
CA ASN A 282 -3.16 28.53 6.45
C ASN A 282 -2.12 27.46 6.82
N ILE A 283 -1.79 26.62 5.86
CA ILE A 283 -0.81 25.55 6.04
C ILE A 283 0.55 26.13 5.67
N SER A 284 1.51 26.03 6.61
CA SER A 284 2.91 26.38 6.38
C SER A 284 3.76 25.12 6.37
N VAL A 285 4.95 25.19 5.76
CA VAL A 285 5.90 24.07 5.72
C VAL A 285 6.25 23.54 7.11
N PRO A 286 6.56 24.38 8.13
CA PRO A 286 6.79 23.89 9.48
C PRO A 286 5.59 23.11 10.07
N SER A 287 4.37 23.59 9.82
CA SER A 287 3.16 22.92 10.28
C SER A 287 2.93 21.57 9.58
N LEU A 288 3.22 21.47 8.26
CA LEU A 288 3.16 20.21 7.52
C LEU A 288 4.15 19.19 8.09
N VAL A 289 5.40 19.61 8.27
CA VAL A 289 6.46 18.71 8.76
C VAL A 289 6.16 18.25 10.19
N GLN A 290 5.67 19.13 11.06
CA GLN A 290 5.27 18.75 12.43
C GLN A 290 4.12 17.73 12.43
N GLN A 291 3.08 17.95 11.62
CA GLN A 291 1.94 17.03 11.51
C GLN A 291 2.33 15.69 10.88
N MET A 292 3.31 15.67 9.98
CA MET A 292 3.77 14.47 9.30
C MET A 292 4.33 13.42 10.27
N TYR A 293 4.95 13.85 11.38
CA TYR A 293 5.47 12.96 12.43
C TYR A 293 4.51 12.76 13.62
N ASP A 294 3.30 13.32 13.56
CA ASP A 294 2.30 13.11 14.60
C ASP A 294 1.69 11.69 14.47
N SER A 295 1.69 10.96 15.57
CA SER A 295 1.11 9.59 15.62
C SER A 295 -0.35 9.53 15.18
N LYS A 296 -1.10 10.64 15.30
CA LYS A 296 -2.51 10.71 14.88
C LYS A 296 -2.72 10.70 13.37
N ASN A 297 -1.68 10.98 12.60
CA ASN A 297 -1.72 11.01 11.13
C ASN A 297 -1.18 9.72 10.51
N MET A 298 -0.72 8.79 11.32
CA MET A 298 -0.24 7.48 10.86
C MET A 298 -1.40 6.54 10.55
N MET A 299 -1.29 5.81 9.46
CA MET A 299 -2.32 4.86 9.00
C MET A 299 -2.04 3.42 9.41
N ALA A 300 -1.04 3.19 10.24
CA ALA A 300 -0.80 1.94 10.93
C ALA A 300 -1.13 2.10 12.42
N ALA A 301 -1.80 1.10 13.02
CA ALA A 301 -2.23 1.14 14.41
C ALA A 301 -1.05 0.82 15.37
N CYS A 302 0.00 1.61 15.29
CA CYS A 302 1.12 1.58 16.21
C CYS A 302 1.61 3.00 16.49
N ASP A 303 2.10 3.24 17.71
CA ASP A 303 2.68 4.54 18.06
C ASP A 303 4.18 4.52 17.71
N PRO A 304 4.64 5.38 16.78
CA PRO A 304 6.05 5.44 16.40
C PRO A 304 6.99 5.80 17.56
N ARG A 305 6.46 6.39 18.64
CA ARG A 305 7.22 6.72 19.85
C ARG A 305 7.65 5.50 20.67
N ASN A 306 7.01 4.33 20.43
CA ASN A 306 7.37 3.07 21.05
C ASN A 306 8.48 2.31 20.30
N GLY A 307 9.08 2.93 19.31
CA GLY A 307 10.17 2.39 18.50
C GLY A 307 11.10 3.48 18.02
N LYS A 308 12.00 3.11 17.10
CA LYS A 308 12.88 4.03 16.40
C LYS A 308 12.67 3.93 14.90
N TYR A 309 12.80 5.06 14.21
CA TYR A 309 12.85 5.08 12.75
C TYR A 309 14.20 4.57 12.26
N LEU A 310 14.19 3.58 11.40
CA LEU A 310 15.36 3.16 10.63
C LEU A 310 15.59 4.15 9.50
N THR A 311 14.54 4.35 8.70
CA THR A 311 14.51 5.30 7.59
C THR A 311 13.12 5.93 7.50
N CYS A 312 13.04 7.11 6.94
CA CYS A 312 11.75 7.71 6.59
C CYS A 312 11.86 8.57 5.33
N SER A 313 10.76 8.67 4.60
CA SER A 313 10.64 9.48 3.40
C SER A 313 9.47 10.44 3.55
N GLY A 314 9.72 11.72 3.28
CA GLY A 314 8.70 12.76 3.15
C GLY A 314 8.54 13.17 1.71
N ILE A 315 7.35 12.97 1.13
CA ILE A 315 7.02 13.35 -0.25
C ILE A 315 6.12 14.57 -0.17
N PHE A 316 6.68 15.73 -0.50
CA PHE A 316 5.99 17.01 -0.45
C PHE A 316 5.41 17.37 -1.81
N ARG A 317 4.21 17.93 -1.80
CA ARG A 317 3.49 18.36 -3.00
C ARG A 317 3.06 19.81 -2.87
N GLY A 318 3.31 20.60 -3.92
CA GLY A 318 2.94 22.01 -3.98
C GLY A 318 4.15 22.92 -4.08
N ARG A 319 3.88 24.22 -4.28
CA ARG A 319 4.95 25.24 -4.39
C ARG A 319 5.47 25.58 -3.01
N MET A 320 6.65 25.08 -2.67
CA MET A 320 7.35 25.36 -1.40
C MET A 320 8.86 25.44 -1.61
N SER A 321 9.54 26.09 -0.67
CA SER A 321 10.99 26.19 -0.72
C SER A 321 11.62 24.88 -0.25
N MET A 322 12.45 24.26 -1.10
CA MET A 322 13.23 23.06 -0.70
C MET A 322 14.09 23.31 0.53
N ARG A 323 14.74 24.49 0.58
CA ARG A 323 15.59 24.85 1.73
C ARG A 323 14.80 24.85 3.04
N GLU A 324 13.58 25.37 3.03
CA GLU A 324 12.71 25.40 4.20
C GLU A 324 12.30 23.97 4.61
N VAL A 325 11.97 23.12 3.65
CA VAL A 325 11.64 21.71 3.88
C VAL A 325 12.82 20.97 4.51
N GLU A 326 14.01 21.06 3.92
CA GLU A 326 15.23 20.41 4.43
C GLU A 326 15.61 20.90 5.82
N GLU A 327 15.51 22.21 6.07
CA GLU A 327 15.78 22.81 7.38
C GLU A 327 14.81 22.31 8.45
N GLN A 328 13.52 22.16 8.13
CA GLN A 328 12.53 21.63 9.07
C GLN A 328 12.74 20.13 9.32
N GLN A 329 13.07 19.35 8.31
CA GLN A 329 13.41 17.94 8.45
C GLN A 329 14.65 17.73 9.35
N TRP A 330 15.69 18.50 9.10
CA TRP A 330 16.91 18.51 9.93
C TRP A 330 16.62 18.87 11.39
N ASN A 331 15.77 19.89 11.60
CA ASN A 331 15.35 20.29 12.95
C ASN A 331 14.61 19.17 13.70
N ILE A 332 13.74 18.41 13.01
CA ILE A 332 13.03 17.27 13.60
C ILE A 332 14.00 16.15 13.96
N GLN A 333 14.90 15.78 13.07
CA GLN A 333 15.89 14.73 13.31
C GLN A 333 16.75 15.07 14.54
N ASN A 334 17.21 16.31 14.68
CA ASN A 334 18.07 16.71 15.79
C ASN A 334 17.32 16.86 17.12
N LYS A 335 16.12 17.44 17.10
CA LYS A 335 15.30 17.59 18.32
C LYS A 335 14.78 16.27 18.86
N ASN A 336 14.57 15.31 17.98
CA ASN A 336 13.96 14.01 18.28
C ASN A 336 14.93 12.86 18.01
N SER A 337 16.23 13.07 18.14
CA SER A 337 17.27 12.07 17.81
C SER A 337 17.04 10.72 18.47
N ARG A 338 16.45 10.68 19.66
CA ARG A 338 16.12 9.44 20.39
C ARG A 338 15.14 8.52 19.65
N TYR A 339 14.37 9.03 18.67
CA TYR A 339 13.41 8.26 17.87
C TYR A 339 13.98 7.81 16.53
N PHE A 340 15.25 8.11 16.26
CA PHE A 340 15.97 7.66 15.07
C PHE A 340 17.12 6.74 15.50
N VAL A 341 17.42 5.73 14.66
CA VAL A 341 18.61 4.90 14.91
C VAL A 341 19.86 5.73 14.64
N GLU A 342 20.87 5.59 15.53
CA GLU A 342 22.08 6.41 15.47
C GLU A 342 23.08 5.93 14.44
N TRP A 343 23.05 4.64 14.08
CA TRP A 343 23.96 4.02 13.12
C TRP A 343 23.60 4.30 11.64
N ILE A 344 22.46 4.92 11.34
CA ILE A 344 22.14 5.46 10.02
C ILE A 344 22.21 7.01 10.10
N PRO A 345 23.25 7.66 9.52
CA PRO A 345 23.47 9.09 9.72
C PRO A 345 22.42 9.98 9.03
N ASN A 346 21.87 9.55 7.90
CA ASN A 346 20.88 10.28 7.12
C ASN A 346 19.59 9.47 6.99
N ASN A 347 18.79 9.46 8.04
CA ASN A 347 17.56 8.66 8.12
C ASN A 347 16.44 9.18 7.24
N ILE A 348 16.42 10.49 6.95
CA ILE A 348 15.30 11.15 6.29
C ILE A 348 15.61 11.41 4.82
N LYS A 349 14.71 10.97 3.95
CA LYS A 349 14.73 11.28 2.52
C LYS A 349 13.58 12.22 2.19
N THR A 350 13.86 13.19 1.33
CA THR A 350 12.88 14.19 0.92
C THR A 350 12.68 14.12 -0.58
N ALA A 351 11.43 14.16 -1.02
CA ALA A 351 11.06 14.33 -2.42
C ALA A 351 10.07 15.49 -2.51
N VAL A 352 10.23 16.34 -3.51
CA VAL A 352 9.37 17.52 -3.72
C VAL A 352 8.85 17.53 -5.15
N CYS A 353 7.52 17.62 -5.27
CA CYS A 353 6.79 17.77 -6.52
C CYS A 353 6.04 19.10 -6.52
N ASP A 354 6.12 19.85 -7.62
CA ASP A 354 5.53 21.19 -7.69
C ASP A 354 4.00 21.17 -7.85
N ILE A 355 3.41 20.02 -8.18
CA ILE A 355 1.98 19.87 -8.44
C ILE A 355 1.25 19.40 -7.18
N PRO A 356 0.40 20.25 -6.56
CA PRO A 356 -0.36 19.87 -5.39
C PRO A 356 -1.52 18.92 -5.76
N PRO A 357 -2.07 18.17 -4.79
CA PRO A 357 -3.31 17.45 -4.98
C PRO A 357 -4.46 18.41 -5.26
N ARG A 358 -5.47 17.94 -5.99
CA ARG A 358 -6.63 18.78 -6.31
C ARG A 358 -7.34 19.28 -5.06
N GLY A 359 -7.64 20.58 -5.03
CA GLY A 359 -8.29 21.23 -3.89
C GLY A 359 -7.38 21.58 -2.71
N MET A 360 -6.08 21.31 -2.77
CA MET A 360 -5.12 21.65 -1.72
C MET A 360 -3.99 22.52 -2.30
N LYS A 361 -3.45 23.43 -1.50
CA LYS A 361 -2.29 24.23 -1.89
C LYS A 361 -0.97 23.48 -1.68
N MET A 362 -0.91 22.70 -0.61
CA MET A 362 0.26 21.91 -0.22
C MET A 362 -0.21 20.62 0.47
N ALA A 363 0.51 19.55 0.25
CA ALA A 363 0.32 18.27 0.95
C ALA A 363 1.67 17.59 1.17
N ALA A 364 1.70 16.65 2.11
CA ALA A 364 2.85 15.79 2.30
C ALA A 364 2.38 14.36 2.57
N THR A 365 3.08 13.41 1.99
CA THR A 365 2.90 11.98 2.27
C THR A 365 4.13 11.47 2.98
N PHE A 366 3.93 10.73 4.04
CA PHE A 366 4.97 10.14 4.86
C PHE A 366 5.03 8.64 4.64
N LEU A 367 6.25 8.12 4.52
CA LEU A 367 6.55 6.70 4.61
C LEU A 367 7.66 6.51 5.63
N GLY A 368 7.41 5.72 6.67
CA GLY A 368 8.37 5.45 7.71
C GLY A 368 8.65 3.96 7.86
N ASN A 369 9.92 3.58 7.79
CA ASN A 369 10.37 2.27 8.23
C ASN A 369 10.73 2.38 9.72
N THR A 370 9.84 1.90 10.58
CA THR A 370 9.98 2.02 12.02
C THR A 370 9.92 0.68 12.71
N THR A 371 10.73 0.50 13.75
CA THR A 371 10.69 -0.70 14.59
C THR A 371 9.38 -0.82 15.39
N ALA A 372 8.59 0.25 15.49
CA ALA A 372 7.27 0.20 16.13
C ALA A 372 6.27 -0.73 15.41
N LEU A 373 6.49 -1.07 14.13
CA LEU A 373 5.66 -2.04 13.40
C LEU A 373 5.67 -3.43 14.04
N GLN A 374 6.70 -3.78 14.82
CA GLN A 374 6.72 -5.03 15.59
C GLN A 374 5.47 -5.22 16.45
N TRP A 375 4.83 -4.13 16.91
CA TRP A 375 3.62 -4.22 17.73
C TRP A 375 2.39 -4.67 16.93
N VAL A 376 2.32 -4.34 15.64
CA VAL A 376 1.27 -4.86 14.74
C VAL A 376 1.45 -6.36 14.56
N PHE A 377 2.68 -6.82 14.31
CA PHE A 377 2.99 -8.25 14.17
C PHE A 377 2.77 -9.02 15.46
N LYS A 378 3.18 -8.47 16.61
CA LYS A 378 2.94 -9.08 17.95
C LYS A 378 1.45 -9.26 18.21
N ARG A 379 0.63 -8.24 17.95
CA ARG A 379 -0.81 -8.31 18.12
C ARG A 379 -1.44 -9.44 17.30
N ILE A 380 -1.06 -9.55 16.02
CA ILE A 380 -1.55 -10.62 15.13
C ILE A 380 -1.06 -12.00 15.62
N GLY A 381 0.21 -12.11 16.01
CA GLY A 381 0.81 -13.33 16.51
C GLY A 381 0.18 -13.84 17.80
N GLU A 382 -0.15 -12.96 18.75
CA GLU A 382 -0.86 -13.33 19.98
C GLU A 382 -2.25 -13.92 19.69
N GLN A 383 -2.99 -13.33 18.74
CA GLN A 383 -4.29 -13.83 18.30
C GLN A 383 -4.16 -15.18 17.58
N PHE A 384 -3.18 -15.30 16.70
CA PHE A 384 -2.85 -16.55 16.01
C PHE A 384 -2.54 -17.66 17.02
N SER A 385 -1.58 -17.45 17.92
CA SER A 385 -1.17 -18.45 18.92
C SER A 385 -2.30 -18.87 19.86
N ALA A 386 -3.19 -17.94 20.25
CA ALA A 386 -4.35 -18.24 21.08
C ALA A 386 -5.30 -19.24 20.41
N MET A 387 -5.51 -19.12 19.09
CA MET A 387 -6.36 -20.02 18.32
C MET A 387 -5.63 -21.32 17.96
N TYR A 388 -4.36 -21.23 17.54
CA TYR A 388 -3.58 -22.38 17.09
C TYR A 388 -3.31 -23.39 18.21
N ARG A 389 -3.04 -22.95 19.44
CA ARG A 389 -2.90 -23.83 20.62
C ARG A 389 -4.10 -24.76 20.86
N ARG A 390 -5.29 -24.32 20.44
CA ARG A 390 -6.53 -25.11 20.51
C ARG A 390 -6.85 -25.84 19.22
N ARG A 391 -6.01 -25.67 18.17
CA ARG A 391 -6.24 -26.19 16.81
C ARG A 391 -7.61 -25.80 16.25
N ALA A 392 -8.11 -24.61 16.63
CA ALA A 392 -9.41 -24.12 16.21
C ALA A 392 -9.39 -23.79 14.71
N PHE A 393 -10.44 -24.19 13.99
CA PHE A 393 -10.67 -23.90 12.57
C PHE A 393 -9.65 -24.48 11.58
N LEU A 394 -8.66 -25.28 12.00
CA LEU A 394 -7.62 -25.82 11.11
C LEU A 394 -8.17 -26.75 10.03
N HIS A 395 -9.25 -27.47 10.32
CA HIS A 395 -9.85 -28.42 9.40
C HIS A 395 -10.33 -27.78 8.07
N TRP A 396 -10.65 -26.48 8.06
CA TRP A 396 -10.99 -25.75 6.86
C TRP A 396 -9.79 -25.55 5.94
N TYR A 397 -8.60 -25.41 6.50
CA TYR A 397 -7.34 -25.22 5.77
C TYR A 397 -6.78 -26.56 5.30
N THR A 398 -6.70 -27.55 6.18
CA THR A 398 -6.22 -28.90 5.83
C THR A 398 -7.14 -29.60 4.84
N GLY A 399 -8.45 -29.32 4.89
CA GLY A 399 -9.42 -29.82 3.90
C GLY A 399 -9.18 -29.33 2.47
N GLU A 400 -8.46 -28.22 2.29
CA GLU A 400 -8.07 -27.67 0.99
C GLU A 400 -6.66 -28.12 0.55
N GLY A 401 -6.05 -29.09 1.24
CA GLY A 401 -4.75 -29.66 0.89
C GLY A 401 -3.54 -28.97 1.50
N MET A 402 -3.75 -28.04 2.44
CA MET A 402 -2.67 -27.38 3.17
C MET A 402 -2.11 -28.30 4.26
N ASP A 403 -0.77 -28.34 4.39
CA ASP A 403 -0.12 -29.07 5.47
C ASP A 403 -0.21 -28.30 6.81
N GLU A 404 -0.47 -29.02 7.91
CA GLU A 404 -0.54 -28.40 9.22
C GLU A 404 0.80 -27.80 9.67
N SER A 405 1.93 -28.29 9.15
CA SER A 405 3.29 -27.80 9.45
C SER A 405 3.53 -26.36 8.97
N GLU A 406 2.76 -25.87 7.99
CA GLU A 406 2.90 -24.51 7.47
C GLU A 406 2.50 -23.43 8.50
N PHE A 407 1.59 -23.74 9.42
CA PHE A 407 1.18 -22.81 10.47
C PHE A 407 2.33 -22.46 11.45
N PRO A 408 2.99 -23.45 12.10
CA PRO A 408 4.11 -23.14 12.98
C PRO A 408 5.32 -22.58 12.25
N GLU A 409 5.54 -22.92 10.98
CA GLU A 409 6.60 -22.31 10.15
C GLU A 409 6.34 -20.84 9.93
N ALA A 410 5.14 -20.45 9.54
CA ALA A 410 4.75 -19.06 9.37
C ALA A 410 4.80 -18.27 10.69
N GLU A 411 4.37 -18.87 11.82
CA GLU A 411 4.48 -18.26 13.14
C GLU A 411 5.94 -18.02 13.55
N SER A 412 6.81 -18.99 13.32
CA SER A 412 8.26 -18.88 13.60
C SER A 412 8.89 -17.75 12.79
N ASN A 413 8.63 -17.70 11.49
CA ASN A 413 9.19 -16.68 10.61
C ASN A 413 8.74 -15.25 10.99
N MET A 414 7.48 -15.11 11.44
CA MET A 414 6.99 -13.83 11.94
C MET A 414 7.63 -13.44 13.29
N ASN A 415 7.85 -14.41 14.19
CA ASN A 415 8.55 -14.16 15.47
C ASN A 415 10.02 -13.78 15.24
N ASP A 416 10.67 -14.37 14.24
CA ASP A 416 12.03 -13.99 13.84
C ASP A 416 12.06 -12.54 13.34
N LEU A 417 11.08 -12.11 12.53
CA LEU A 417 10.95 -10.72 12.10
C LEU A 417 10.81 -9.75 13.29
N ILE A 418 9.97 -10.09 14.28
CA ILE A 418 9.79 -9.29 15.49
C ILE A 418 11.11 -9.15 16.25
N SER A 419 11.88 -10.26 16.35
CA SER A 419 13.18 -10.29 17.02
C SER A 419 14.22 -9.46 16.28
N GLU A 420 14.21 -9.49 14.93
CA GLU A 420 15.07 -8.65 14.10
C GLU A 420 14.78 -7.15 14.31
N TYR A 421 13.50 -6.73 14.32
CA TYR A 421 13.15 -5.35 14.62
C TYR A 421 13.63 -4.91 16.01
N GLN A 422 13.48 -5.77 17.03
CA GLN A 422 13.96 -5.47 18.38
C GLN A 422 15.48 -5.36 18.42
N GLN A 423 16.21 -6.26 17.75
CA GLN A 423 17.68 -6.25 17.68
C GLN A 423 18.19 -4.93 17.09
N TYR A 424 17.62 -4.48 15.97
CA TYR A 424 18.06 -3.22 15.34
C TYR A 424 17.61 -1.97 16.09
N GLN A 425 16.55 -2.05 16.88
CA GLN A 425 16.14 -0.96 17.78
C GLN A 425 17.18 -0.74 18.89
N ASP A 426 17.73 -1.83 19.43
CA ASP A 426 18.63 -1.83 20.58
C ASP A 426 20.12 -1.80 20.17
N ALA A 427 20.42 -1.91 18.87
CA ALA A 427 21.79 -1.92 18.36
C ALA A 427 22.55 -0.63 18.76
N PRO A 428 23.68 -0.75 19.44
CA PRO A 428 24.53 0.41 19.77
C PRO A 428 25.26 0.91 18.52
N VAL A 429 25.77 2.12 18.59
CA VAL A 429 26.79 2.62 17.67
C VAL A 429 28.12 2.17 18.22
N ASP A 430 28.81 1.29 17.49
CA ASP A 430 30.20 0.88 17.81
C ASP A 430 31.20 2.02 17.56
#